data_f28101344972736a021f74d8b6d82da6
#
_entry.id   f28101344972736a021f74d8b6d82da6
#
_cell.length_a   1.000
_cell.length_b   1.000
_cell.length_c   1.000
_cell.angle_alpha   90.00
_cell.angle_beta   90.00
_cell.angle_gamma   90.00
#
_symmetry.space_group_name_H-M   'P 1'
#
loop_
_entity.id
_entity.type
_entity.pdbx_description
1 polymer ?
#
loop_
_entity_poly.entity_id
_entity_poly.type
_entity_poly.pdbx_seq_one_letter_code
_entity_poly.pdbx_strand_id
1 'polypeptide(L)'
;MLIFIAASGVSGYCASVITDDMGRKITVTTPFTRIISLYPGHTENLFSLGLNSEIIGVSPNETYPEKVLAKPIFSYHDDLEKFLAARPDLVLIRPMIDRGYSRLLAGLEKNGITVVSLQPGNLDEIYRYWQTLGALIGKDAESGRLIAGFKESLEVIRQNVREINPRKKVYFEAIHDRMKTFSPDSMAIFAVETAGGINIAKDAEPVRDTNIAAYGKERILSHAFDMDVYLAQSGPMNHVTVDLIRYEPGFSAIKAVQSQQIYLIDEVLVSRPTVRLLEGIRTIAKILYKDT
;
A
#
# COMPACT_ATOMS: atom_id res chain seq x y z
N MET A 1 -37.19 45.28 19.80
CA MET A 1 -37.01 43.84 19.64
C MET A 1 -36.13 43.63 18.39
N LEU A 2 -34.79 43.53 18.57
CA LEU A 2 -33.84 43.33 17.49
C LEU A 2 -33.73 41.83 17.25
N ILE A 3 -34.09 41.39 16.05
CA ILE A 3 -33.91 40.01 15.61
C ILE A 3 -32.48 39.88 15.05
N PHE A 4 -31.60 39.19 15.77
CA PHE A 4 -30.31 38.75 15.24
C PHE A 4 -30.52 37.55 14.29
N ILE A 5 -30.40 37.78 12.99
CA ILE A 5 -30.29 36.71 12.01
C ILE A 5 -28.85 36.24 12.05
N ALA A 6 -28.63 35.08 12.67
CA ALA A 6 -27.33 34.37 12.58
C ALA A 6 -27.18 33.85 11.14
N ALA A 7 -26.33 34.48 10.37
CA ALA A 7 -25.87 33.94 9.08
C ALA A 7 -25.00 32.73 9.37
N SER A 8 -25.55 31.52 9.20
CA SER A 8 -24.80 30.29 9.15
C SER A 8 -23.91 30.31 7.88
N GLY A 9 -22.63 30.59 8.05
CA GLY A 9 -21.64 30.51 6.99
C GLY A 9 -21.56 29.06 6.49
N VAL A 10 -22.18 28.81 5.36
CA VAL A 10 -21.93 27.58 4.58
C VAL A 10 -20.49 27.70 4.09
N SER A 11 -19.57 26.96 4.70
CA SER A 11 -18.21 26.79 4.20
C SER A 11 -18.34 26.16 2.80
N GLY A 12 -18.22 26.97 1.75
CA GLY A 12 -18.38 26.52 0.38
C GLY A 12 -17.25 25.56 0.04
N TYR A 13 -17.59 24.29 -0.17
CA TYR A 13 -16.65 23.32 -0.75
C TYR A 13 -16.29 23.81 -2.16
N CYS A 14 -15.01 24.05 -2.41
CA CYS A 14 -14.53 24.46 -3.71
C CYS A 14 -14.47 23.22 -4.63
N ALA A 15 -15.18 23.22 -5.73
CA ALA A 15 -15.16 22.12 -6.68
C ALA A 15 -13.72 21.85 -7.14
N SER A 16 -13.29 20.60 -7.05
CA SER A 16 -11.98 20.13 -7.50
C SER A 16 -12.10 19.13 -8.65
N VAL A 17 -11.13 19.11 -9.55
CA VAL A 17 -11.02 18.11 -10.61
C VAL A 17 -9.83 17.23 -10.33
N ILE A 18 -10.06 15.93 -10.22
CA ILE A 18 -9.06 14.90 -9.95
C ILE A 18 -8.90 14.06 -11.22
N THR A 19 -7.68 13.63 -11.52
CA THR A 19 -7.43 12.62 -12.54
C THR A 19 -6.97 11.33 -11.85
N ASP A 20 -7.67 10.22 -12.09
CA ASP A 20 -7.30 8.92 -11.55
C ASP A 20 -6.19 8.23 -12.38
N ASP A 21 -5.71 7.08 -11.92
CA ASP A 21 -4.60 6.35 -12.57
C ASP A 21 -4.99 5.69 -13.91
N MET A 22 -6.28 5.73 -14.27
CA MET A 22 -6.78 5.32 -15.59
C MET A 22 -7.10 6.51 -16.51
N GLY A 23 -6.78 7.75 -16.07
CA GLY A 23 -6.96 8.97 -16.83
C GLY A 23 -8.38 9.54 -16.79
N ARG A 24 -9.28 9.02 -15.94
CA ARG A 24 -10.63 9.58 -15.77
C ARG A 24 -10.57 10.89 -14.99
N LYS A 25 -11.27 11.90 -15.50
CA LYS A 25 -11.44 13.19 -14.81
C LYS A 25 -12.70 13.16 -13.96
N ILE A 26 -12.54 13.25 -12.67
CA ILE A 26 -13.60 13.24 -11.67
C ILE A 26 -13.78 14.65 -11.12
N THR A 27 -14.96 15.24 -11.32
CA THR A 27 -15.30 16.54 -10.72
C THR A 27 -15.96 16.28 -9.37
N VAL A 28 -15.30 16.73 -8.31
CA VAL A 28 -15.81 16.63 -6.93
C VAL A 28 -16.45 17.97 -6.57
N THR A 29 -17.77 18.02 -6.56
CA THR A 29 -18.55 19.22 -6.17
C THR A 29 -18.97 19.19 -4.70
N THR A 30 -19.10 17.99 -4.15
CA THR A 30 -19.37 17.69 -2.74
C THR A 30 -18.60 16.45 -2.33
N PRO A 31 -18.13 16.33 -1.08
CA PRO A 31 -17.45 15.13 -0.60
C PRO A 31 -18.31 13.88 -0.75
N PHE A 32 -17.68 12.77 -1.14
CA PHE A 32 -18.34 11.47 -1.15
C PHE A 32 -18.56 10.96 0.28
N THR A 33 -19.72 10.35 0.52
CA THR A 33 -20.17 9.95 1.86
C THR A 33 -20.67 8.51 1.95
N ARG A 34 -20.79 7.81 0.81
CA ARG A 34 -21.23 6.41 0.76
C ARG A 34 -20.27 5.60 -0.09
N ILE A 35 -19.17 5.19 0.52
CA ILE A 35 -17.99 4.68 -0.17
C ILE A 35 -17.93 3.16 -0.06
N ILE A 36 -17.77 2.48 -1.20
CA ILE A 36 -17.36 1.08 -1.27
C ILE A 36 -15.88 1.04 -1.68
N SER A 37 -15.06 0.41 -0.86
CA SER A 37 -13.63 0.26 -1.09
C SER A 37 -13.31 -1.20 -1.48
N LEU A 38 -12.85 -1.43 -2.71
CA LEU A 38 -12.51 -2.77 -3.20
C LEU A 38 -11.00 -3.09 -3.11
N TYR A 39 -10.30 -2.40 -2.22
CA TYR A 39 -8.89 -2.68 -1.92
C TYR A 39 -8.55 -2.31 -0.47
N PRO A 40 -7.94 -3.22 0.32
CA PRO A 40 -7.61 -2.96 1.71
C PRO A 40 -6.75 -1.71 1.94
N GLY A 41 -5.82 -1.39 1.03
CA GLY A 41 -5.01 -0.17 1.13
C GLY A 41 -5.84 1.13 1.06
N HIS A 42 -6.91 1.16 0.24
CA HIS A 42 -7.85 2.29 0.23
C HIS A 42 -8.60 2.36 1.55
N THR A 43 -9.12 1.23 2.00
CA THR A 43 -9.89 1.11 3.25
C THR A 43 -9.08 1.62 4.45
N GLU A 44 -7.85 1.14 4.63
CA GLU A 44 -6.95 1.58 5.71
C GLU A 44 -6.71 3.10 5.68
N ASN A 45 -6.49 3.67 4.50
CA ASN A 45 -6.26 5.10 4.35
C ASN A 45 -7.52 5.94 4.62
N LEU A 46 -8.71 5.49 4.19
CA LEU A 46 -9.97 6.15 4.53
C LEU A 46 -10.18 6.21 6.05
N PHE A 47 -9.93 5.10 6.76
CA PHE A 47 -9.95 5.10 8.23
C PHE A 47 -8.91 6.04 8.83
N SER A 48 -7.70 6.08 8.29
CA SER A 48 -6.61 6.97 8.72
C SER A 48 -6.95 8.45 8.52
N LEU A 49 -7.80 8.77 7.53
CA LEU A 49 -8.35 10.10 7.28
C LEU A 49 -9.60 10.40 8.12
N GLY A 50 -9.99 9.49 9.01
CA GLY A 50 -11.05 9.69 9.98
C GLY A 50 -12.45 9.24 9.55
N LEU A 51 -12.59 8.54 8.42
CA LEU A 51 -13.88 7.98 8.00
C LEU A 51 -14.20 6.71 8.77
N ASN A 52 -15.49 6.44 8.94
CA ASN A 52 -16.00 5.17 9.45
C ASN A 52 -17.40 4.88 8.89
N SER A 53 -18.41 5.66 9.25
CA SER A 53 -19.82 5.49 8.80
C SER A 53 -19.96 5.62 7.29
N GLU A 54 -19.13 6.44 6.67
CA GLU A 54 -19.11 6.69 5.22
C GLU A 54 -18.62 5.48 4.43
N ILE A 55 -17.83 4.60 5.06
CA ILE A 55 -17.38 3.34 4.45
C ILE A 55 -18.50 2.32 4.63
N ILE A 56 -19.32 2.15 3.58
CA ILE A 56 -20.51 1.28 3.60
C ILE A 56 -20.24 -0.13 3.07
N GLY A 57 -19.07 -0.36 2.49
CA GLY A 57 -18.64 -1.65 1.97
C GLY A 57 -17.14 -1.75 1.76
N VAL A 58 -16.60 -2.95 1.93
CA VAL A 58 -15.16 -3.21 1.90
C VAL A 58 -14.84 -4.51 1.17
N SER A 59 -13.60 -4.71 0.78
CA SER A 59 -13.14 -5.93 0.09
C SER A 59 -13.07 -7.16 1.02
N PRO A 60 -13.00 -8.41 0.47
CA PRO A 60 -13.04 -9.61 1.30
C PRO A 60 -11.83 -9.82 2.22
N ASN A 61 -10.66 -9.24 1.87
CA ASN A 61 -9.38 -9.51 2.55
C ASN A 61 -8.97 -8.38 3.51
N GLU A 62 -9.93 -7.75 4.14
CA GLU A 62 -9.70 -6.71 5.12
C GLU A 62 -9.27 -7.29 6.47
N THR A 63 -8.26 -6.68 7.08
CA THR A 63 -7.75 -7.10 8.38
C THR A 63 -7.54 -5.93 9.34
N TYR A 64 -7.51 -4.70 8.84
CA TYR A 64 -7.18 -3.51 9.63
C TYR A 64 -7.90 -2.25 9.11
N PRO A 65 -8.30 -1.33 10.03
CA PRO A 65 -8.37 -1.50 11.49
C PRO A 65 -9.47 -2.51 11.88
N GLU A 66 -9.49 -2.98 13.14
CA GLU A 66 -10.47 -3.99 13.61
C GLU A 66 -11.92 -3.64 13.26
N LYS A 67 -12.27 -2.34 13.26
CA LYS A 67 -13.59 -1.83 12.87
C LYS A 67 -14.03 -2.23 11.45
N VAL A 68 -13.08 -2.57 10.58
CA VAL A 68 -13.38 -2.99 9.20
C VAL A 68 -14.13 -4.31 9.16
N LEU A 69 -13.90 -5.19 10.15
CA LEU A 69 -14.51 -6.54 10.20
C LEU A 69 -16.04 -6.50 10.37
N ALA A 70 -16.59 -5.39 10.84
CA ALA A 70 -18.04 -5.19 10.95
C ALA A 70 -18.69 -4.63 9.67
N LYS A 71 -17.91 -4.35 8.62
CA LYS A 71 -18.41 -3.74 7.38
C LYS A 71 -18.95 -4.79 6.41
N PRO A 72 -20.00 -4.47 5.64
CA PRO A 72 -20.47 -5.32 4.55
C PRO A 72 -19.35 -5.60 3.53
N ILE A 73 -19.25 -6.88 3.10
CA ILE A 73 -18.22 -7.29 2.14
C ILE A 73 -18.75 -7.14 0.72
N PHE A 74 -17.94 -6.52 -0.15
CA PHE A 74 -18.15 -6.38 -1.58
C PHE A 74 -16.95 -6.92 -2.35
N SER A 75 -17.24 -7.58 -3.47
CA SER A 75 -16.22 -8.09 -4.38
C SER A 75 -16.49 -7.57 -5.80
N TYR A 76 -15.45 -7.36 -6.58
CA TYR A 76 -15.57 -7.09 -8.02
C TYR A 76 -16.12 -8.30 -8.82
N HIS A 77 -16.33 -9.44 -8.16
CA HIS A 77 -17.05 -10.61 -8.69
C HIS A 77 -18.54 -10.58 -8.37
N ASP A 78 -19.02 -9.67 -7.53
CA ASP A 78 -20.44 -9.52 -7.21
C ASP A 78 -21.21 -8.92 -8.40
N ASP A 79 -22.51 -9.19 -8.44
CA ASP A 79 -23.41 -8.63 -9.44
C ASP A 79 -23.64 -7.12 -9.22
N LEU A 80 -23.94 -6.41 -10.32
CA LEU A 80 -24.20 -4.96 -10.28
C LEU A 80 -25.34 -4.60 -9.30
N GLU A 81 -26.38 -5.43 -9.23
CA GLU A 81 -27.57 -5.24 -8.39
C GLU A 81 -27.21 -5.12 -6.92
N LYS A 82 -26.20 -5.83 -6.43
CA LYS A 82 -25.71 -5.74 -5.05
C LYS A 82 -25.17 -4.35 -4.74
N PHE A 83 -24.41 -3.77 -5.67
CA PHE A 83 -23.89 -2.41 -5.54
C PHE A 83 -25.01 -1.38 -5.60
N LEU A 84 -25.94 -1.52 -6.55
CA LEU A 84 -27.08 -0.60 -6.69
C LEU A 84 -27.97 -0.61 -5.45
N ALA A 85 -28.19 -1.78 -4.84
CA ALA A 85 -28.97 -1.92 -3.61
C ALA A 85 -28.31 -1.16 -2.42
N ALA A 86 -26.97 -1.13 -2.35
CA ALA A 86 -26.23 -0.40 -1.33
C ALA A 86 -26.20 1.12 -1.57
N ARG A 87 -26.51 1.58 -2.80
CA ARG A 87 -26.49 3.01 -3.19
C ARG A 87 -25.22 3.75 -2.80
N PRO A 88 -24.03 3.31 -3.21
CA PRO A 88 -22.81 4.08 -3.02
C PRO A 88 -22.82 5.34 -3.90
N ASP A 89 -22.12 6.38 -3.48
CA ASP A 89 -21.79 7.53 -4.34
C ASP A 89 -20.37 7.40 -4.92
N LEU A 90 -19.50 6.58 -4.29
CA LEU A 90 -18.13 6.30 -4.73
C LEU A 90 -17.78 4.82 -4.60
N VAL A 91 -17.13 4.28 -5.63
CA VAL A 91 -16.45 2.96 -5.59
C VAL A 91 -14.97 3.16 -5.88
N LEU A 92 -14.12 2.84 -4.89
CA LEU A 92 -12.66 2.88 -5.02
C LEU A 92 -12.11 1.53 -5.45
N ILE A 93 -11.32 1.53 -6.52
CA ILE A 93 -10.73 0.33 -7.12
C ILE A 93 -9.24 0.51 -7.43
N ARG A 94 -8.60 -0.55 -7.92
CA ARG A 94 -7.25 -0.51 -8.49
C ARG A 94 -7.28 -0.71 -10.00
N PRO A 95 -6.24 -0.28 -10.75
CA PRO A 95 -6.12 -0.49 -12.20
C PRO A 95 -6.29 -1.95 -12.66
N MET A 96 -5.92 -2.91 -11.82
CA MET A 96 -6.15 -4.33 -12.11
C MET A 96 -7.66 -4.65 -12.22
N ILE A 97 -8.48 -4.11 -11.31
CA ILE A 97 -9.94 -4.30 -11.31
C ILE A 97 -10.53 -3.57 -12.52
N ASP A 98 -10.05 -2.38 -12.80
CA ASP A 98 -10.48 -1.58 -13.96
C ASP A 98 -10.33 -2.35 -15.28
N ARG A 99 -9.15 -2.91 -15.51
CA ARG A 99 -8.87 -3.69 -16.73
C ARG A 99 -9.65 -5.01 -16.81
N GLY A 100 -9.93 -5.63 -15.67
CA GLY A 100 -10.55 -6.96 -15.65
C GLY A 100 -12.08 -6.97 -15.59
N TYR A 101 -12.71 -5.88 -15.12
CA TYR A 101 -14.15 -5.86 -14.79
C TYR A 101 -14.89 -4.66 -15.38
N SER A 102 -14.51 -4.26 -16.57
CA SER A 102 -15.05 -3.08 -17.29
C SER A 102 -16.57 -3.07 -17.41
N ARG A 103 -17.22 -4.24 -17.56
CA ARG A 103 -18.69 -4.35 -17.65
C ARG A 103 -19.37 -3.92 -16.34
N LEU A 104 -18.86 -4.36 -15.18
CA LEU A 104 -19.38 -3.94 -13.87
C LEU A 104 -19.21 -2.44 -13.71
N LEU A 105 -18.01 -1.91 -13.99
CA LEU A 105 -17.68 -0.51 -13.78
C LEU A 105 -18.53 0.41 -14.68
N ALA A 106 -18.69 0.07 -15.96
CA ALA A 106 -19.59 0.79 -16.86
C ALA A 106 -21.06 0.75 -16.38
N GLY A 107 -21.48 -0.34 -15.77
CA GLY A 107 -22.80 -0.46 -15.13
C GLY A 107 -22.95 0.49 -13.95
N LEU A 108 -21.94 0.59 -13.08
CA LEU A 108 -21.92 1.54 -11.96
C LEU A 108 -22.00 2.99 -12.43
N GLU A 109 -21.12 3.38 -13.37
CA GLU A 109 -21.06 4.74 -13.92
C GLU A 109 -22.37 5.13 -14.64
N LYS A 110 -22.98 4.22 -15.39
CA LYS A 110 -24.29 4.43 -16.05
C LYS A 110 -25.41 4.71 -15.04
N ASN A 111 -25.29 4.21 -13.81
CA ASN A 111 -26.24 4.46 -12.74
C ASN A 111 -25.83 5.63 -11.82
N GLY A 112 -24.90 6.48 -12.27
CA GLY A 112 -24.50 7.70 -11.56
C GLY A 112 -23.55 7.46 -10.38
N ILE A 113 -22.97 6.26 -10.23
CA ILE A 113 -21.99 5.94 -9.21
C ILE A 113 -20.60 6.30 -9.73
N THR A 114 -19.87 7.12 -8.99
CA THR A 114 -18.49 7.49 -9.35
C THR A 114 -17.55 6.32 -9.11
N VAL A 115 -16.71 5.98 -10.09
CA VAL A 115 -15.66 4.98 -9.97
C VAL A 115 -14.30 5.68 -10.06
N VAL A 116 -13.41 5.39 -9.09
CA VAL A 116 -12.07 5.98 -9.04
C VAL A 116 -11.03 4.87 -8.86
N SER A 117 -10.06 4.82 -9.77
CA SER A 117 -9.00 3.81 -9.79
C SER A 117 -7.68 4.43 -9.35
N LEU A 118 -7.13 3.96 -8.23
CA LEU A 118 -5.90 4.49 -7.64
C LEU A 118 -4.96 3.35 -7.20
N GLN A 119 -3.68 3.48 -7.53
CA GLN A 119 -2.63 2.59 -7.03
C GLN A 119 -1.24 3.24 -7.17
N PRO A 120 -0.74 3.90 -6.12
CA PRO A 120 0.60 4.46 -6.16
C PRO A 120 1.66 3.33 -6.21
N GLY A 121 2.70 3.53 -7.01
CA GLY A 121 3.83 2.60 -7.19
C GLY A 121 5.04 2.98 -6.35
N ASN A 122 5.19 4.26 -5.98
CA ASN A 122 6.34 4.80 -5.26
C ASN A 122 5.92 5.82 -4.19
N LEU A 123 6.89 6.33 -3.42
CA LEU A 123 6.63 7.25 -2.30
C LEU A 123 5.99 8.58 -2.73
N ASP A 124 6.44 9.19 -3.82
CA ASP A 124 5.89 10.48 -4.27
C ASP A 124 4.44 10.32 -4.72
N GLU A 125 4.13 9.17 -5.32
CA GLU A 125 2.77 8.82 -5.69
C GLU A 125 1.89 8.54 -4.47
N ILE A 126 2.43 7.99 -3.37
CA ILE A 126 1.68 7.83 -2.11
C ILE A 126 1.20 9.18 -1.58
N TYR A 127 2.03 10.21 -1.61
CA TYR A 127 1.61 11.53 -1.13
C TYR A 127 0.49 12.12 -1.98
N ARG A 128 0.59 12.02 -3.30
CA ARG A 128 -0.49 12.43 -4.23
C ARG A 128 -1.75 11.61 -4.02
N TYR A 129 -1.62 10.32 -3.85
CA TYR A 129 -2.72 9.42 -3.56
C TYR A 129 -3.48 9.79 -2.28
N TRP A 130 -2.77 10.08 -1.18
CA TRP A 130 -3.43 10.54 0.06
C TRP A 130 -4.09 11.91 -0.10
N GLN A 131 -3.49 12.83 -0.85
CA GLN A 131 -4.13 14.11 -1.21
C GLN A 131 -5.40 13.88 -2.03
N THR A 132 -5.35 12.98 -3.01
CA THR A 132 -6.50 12.60 -3.84
C THR A 132 -7.62 12.02 -3.00
N LEU A 133 -7.32 11.10 -2.08
CA LEU A 133 -8.32 10.57 -1.15
C LEU A 133 -8.91 11.68 -0.29
N GLY A 134 -8.08 12.58 0.25
CA GLY A 134 -8.54 13.75 1.02
C GLY A 134 -9.52 14.61 0.25
N ALA A 135 -9.19 14.93 -1.00
CA ALA A 135 -10.06 15.74 -1.87
C ALA A 135 -11.37 15.04 -2.22
N LEU A 136 -11.37 13.73 -2.47
CA LEU A 136 -12.60 12.96 -2.72
C LEU A 136 -13.59 13.00 -1.55
N ILE A 137 -13.09 13.01 -0.32
CA ILE A 137 -13.90 12.88 0.90
C ILE A 137 -13.98 14.16 1.74
N GLY A 138 -13.47 15.29 1.21
CA GLY A 138 -13.47 16.58 1.92
C GLY A 138 -12.59 16.61 3.18
N LYS A 139 -11.45 15.87 3.15
CA LYS A 139 -10.48 15.71 4.25
C LYS A 139 -9.09 16.20 3.87
N ASP A 140 -9.00 17.32 3.15
CA ASP A 140 -7.73 17.90 2.68
C ASP A 140 -6.78 18.24 3.84
N ALA A 141 -7.31 18.80 4.92
CA ALA A 141 -6.50 19.14 6.10
C ALA A 141 -5.98 17.89 6.82
N GLU A 142 -6.81 16.84 6.92
CA GLU A 142 -6.44 15.55 7.50
C GLU A 142 -5.35 14.87 6.65
N SER A 143 -5.52 14.86 5.34
CA SER A 143 -4.50 14.29 4.42
C SER A 143 -3.18 15.05 4.51
N GLY A 144 -3.23 16.38 4.60
CA GLY A 144 -2.03 17.21 4.82
C GLY A 144 -1.31 16.87 6.12
N ARG A 145 -2.04 16.70 7.24
CA ARG A 145 -1.46 16.28 8.53
C ARG A 145 -0.87 14.87 8.47
N LEU A 146 -1.57 13.94 7.84
CA LEU A 146 -1.12 12.56 7.66
C LEU A 146 0.20 12.52 6.88
N ILE A 147 0.32 13.27 5.80
CA ILE A 147 1.55 13.36 4.99
C ILE A 147 2.69 14.00 5.80
N ALA A 148 2.42 15.09 6.53
CA ALA A 148 3.43 15.77 7.34
C ALA A 148 3.98 14.85 8.43
N GLY A 149 3.12 14.17 9.20
CA GLY A 149 3.52 13.23 10.24
C GLY A 149 4.25 11.99 9.69
N PHE A 150 3.87 11.52 8.51
CA PHE A 150 4.59 10.44 7.83
C PHE A 150 6.02 10.87 7.43
N LYS A 151 6.18 12.06 6.83
CA LYS A 151 7.50 12.62 6.46
C LYS A 151 8.39 12.83 7.67
N GLU A 152 7.86 13.39 8.76
CA GLU A 152 8.58 13.57 10.02
C GLU A 152 9.06 12.23 10.59
N SER A 153 8.17 11.23 10.60
CA SER A 153 8.53 9.87 11.06
C SER A 153 9.60 9.22 10.21
N LEU A 154 9.58 9.41 8.88
CA LEU A 154 10.63 8.92 7.99
C LEU A 154 11.98 9.59 8.31
N GLU A 155 11.98 10.89 8.57
CA GLU A 155 13.22 11.62 8.89
C GLU A 155 13.83 11.13 10.19
N VAL A 156 13.02 10.90 11.24
CA VAL A 156 13.47 10.29 12.49
C VAL A 156 14.12 8.92 12.26
N ILE A 157 13.48 8.06 11.46
CA ILE A 157 14.04 6.73 11.16
C ILE A 157 15.38 6.86 10.43
N ARG A 158 15.45 7.74 9.42
CA ARG A 158 16.69 7.96 8.65
C ARG A 158 17.83 8.47 9.53
N GLN A 159 17.55 9.37 10.48
CA GLN A 159 18.54 9.85 11.43
C GLN A 159 19.07 8.74 12.32
N ASN A 160 18.21 7.85 12.81
CA ASN A 160 18.62 6.74 13.68
C ASN A 160 19.55 5.73 12.99
N VAL A 161 19.44 5.58 11.66
CA VAL A 161 20.28 4.63 10.91
C VAL A 161 21.44 5.29 10.15
N ARG A 162 21.57 6.62 10.22
CA ARG A 162 22.51 7.40 9.43
C ARG A 162 23.97 7.02 9.65
N GLU A 163 24.35 6.83 10.91
CA GLU A 163 25.74 6.57 11.33
C GLU A 163 26.09 5.07 11.31
N ILE A 164 25.14 4.19 10.90
CA ILE A 164 25.38 2.75 10.88
C ILE A 164 26.37 2.39 9.76
N ASN A 165 27.50 1.79 10.12
CA ASN A 165 28.52 1.33 9.21
C ASN A 165 29.25 0.09 9.79
N PRO A 166 29.38 -1.04 9.07
CA PRO A 166 28.86 -1.27 7.72
C PRO A 166 27.33 -1.52 7.70
N ARG A 167 26.69 -1.11 6.62
CA ARG A 167 25.26 -1.41 6.39
C ARG A 167 25.08 -2.85 5.92
N LYS A 168 24.00 -3.49 6.38
CA LYS A 168 23.65 -4.86 6.00
C LYS A 168 23.19 -4.95 4.54
N LYS A 169 23.72 -5.93 3.81
CA LYS A 169 23.30 -6.30 2.46
C LYS A 169 22.08 -7.24 2.54
N VAL A 170 20.97 -6.85 1.96
CA VAL A 170 19.65 -7.50 2.08
C VAL A 170 19.18 -7.98 0.72
N TYR A 171 18.82 -9.25 0.61
CA TYR A 171 17.94 -9.73 -0.43
C TYR A 171 16.51 -9.71 0.08
N PHE A 172 15.57 -9.12 -0.68
CA PHE A 172 14.17 -9.08 -0.30
C PHE A 172 13.32 -9.86 -1.30
N GLU A 173 12.86 -11.03 -0.88
CA GLU A 173 12.03 -11.93 -1.68
C GLU A 173 10.58 -11.47 -1.70
N ALA A 174 10.01 -11.41 -2.92
CA ALA A 174 8.61 -11.11 -3.14
C ALA A 174 7.75 -12.37 -3.32
N ILE A 175 8.22 -13.35 -4.11
CA ILE A 175 7.49 -14.61 -4.39
C ILE A 175 8.50 -15.76 -4.47
N HIS A 176 8.46 -16.66 -3.49
CA HIS A 176 9.41 -17.77 -3.34
C HIS A 176 9.35 -18.76 -4.51
N ASP A 177 8.18 -19.31 -4.79
CA ASP A 177 7.99 -20.33 -5.84
C ASP A 177 8.43 -19.89 -7.23
N ARG A 178 8.63 -18.61 -7.45
CA ARG A 178 9.05 -18.01 -8.73
C ARG A 178 10.39 -17.32 -8.65
N MET A 179 11.10 -17.41 -7.53
CA MET A 179 12.39 -16.75 -7.27
C MET A 179 12.37 -15.27 -7.68
N LYS A 180 11.30 -14.56 -7.27
CA LYS A 180 11.11 -13.15 -7.59
C LYS A 180 11.44 -12.25 -6.42
N THR A 181 11.99 -11.09 -6.74
CA THR A 181 12.23 -9.98 -5.81
C THR A 181 11.28 -8.82 -6.12
N PHE A 182 11.47 -7.71 -5.45
CA PHE A 182 10.78 -6.46 -5.73
C PHE A 182 11.57 -5.62 -6.74
N SER A 183 10.85 -4.76 -7.50
CA SER A 183 11.51 -3.76 -8.34
C SER A 183 12.27 -2.74 -7.46
N PRO A 184 13.39 -2.19 -7.93
CA PRO A 184 14.20 -1.24 -7.16
C PRO A 184 13.42 -0.02 -6.65
N ASP A 185 12.44 0.47 -7.42
CA ASP A 185 11.63 1.65 -7.07
C ASP A 185 10.40 1.32 -6.22
N SER A 186 10.22 0.06 -5.80
CA SER A 186 9.05 -0.37 -5.03
C SER A 186 9.07 0.15 -3.59
N MET A 187 7.89 0.24 -2.98
CA MET A 187 7.74 0.56 -1.56
C MET A 187 8.48 -0.41 -0.64
N ALA A 188 8.56 -1.68 -1.02
CA ALA A 188 9.28 -2.71 -0.26
C ALA A 188 10.79 -2.42 -0.23
N ILE A 189 11.39 -2.08 -1.36
CA ILE A 189 12.82 -1.72 -1.41
C ILE A 189 13.05 -0.36 -0.76
N PHE A 190 12.16 0.61 -0.96
CA PHE A 190 12.19 1.87 -0.21
C PHE A 190 12.20 1.62 1.32
N ALA A 191 11.42 0.66 1.82
CA ALA A 191 11.40 0.31 3.24
C ALA A 191 12.75 -0.26 3.72
N VAL A 192 13.39 -1.14 2.95
CA VAL A 192 14.72 -1.69 3.24
C VAL A 192 15.77 -0.59 3.30
N GLU A 193 15.80 0.30 2.31
CA GLU A 193 16.81 1.36 2.20
C GLU A 193 16.62 2.43 3.28
N THR A 194 15.37 2.79 3.58
CA THR A 194 15.06 3.72 4.69
C THR A 194 15.41 3.12 6.04
N ALA A 195 15.29 1.80 6.20
CA ALA A 195 15.74 1.09 7.39
C ALA A 195 17.28 0.92 7.49
N GLY A 196 18.04 1.50 6.56
CA GLY A 196 19.50 1.46 6.54
C GLY A 196 20.10 0.23 5.84
N GLY A 197 19.29 -0.63 5.23
CA GLY A 197 19.76 -1.77 4.44
C GLY A 197 20.30 -1.37 3.06
N ILE A 198 21.04 -2.28 2.44
CA ILE A 198 21.48 -2.18 1.04
C ILE A 198 20.77 -3.28 0.26
N ASN A 199 19.90 -2.91 -0.66
CA ASN A 199 19.31 -3.88 -1.58
C ASN A 199 20.38 -4.46 -2.50
N ILE A 200 20.57 -5.80 -2.51
CA ILE A 200 21.55 -6.46 -3.39
C ILE A 200 21.00 -6.72 -4.79
N ALA A 201 19.68 -6.72 -4.95
CA ALA A 201 19.00 -6.97 -6.21
C ALA A 201 18.69 -5.65 -6.98
N LYS A 202 19.64 -4.71 -7.01
CA LYS A 202 19.47 -3.38 -7.64
C LYS A 202 19.23 -3.43 -9.14
N ASP A 203 19.67 -4.51 -9.77
CA ASP A 203 19.59 -4.78 -11.20
C ASP A 203 18.35 -5.62 -11.57
N ALA A 204 17.43 -5.80 -10.64
CA ALA A 204 16.19 -6.53 -10.89
C ALA A 204 15.25 -5.75 -11.81
N GLU A 205 14.72 -6.42 -12.84
CA GLU A 205 13.85 -5.79 -13.83
C GLU A 205 12.37 -6.02 -13.51
N PRO A 206 11.56 -4.95 -13.46
CA PRO A 206 10.13 -5.06 -13.20
C PRO A 206 9.41 -5.97 -14.20
N VAL A 207 8.47 -6.76 -13.72
CA VAL A 207 7.61 -7.59 -14.58
C VAL A 207 6.34 -6.81 -14.91
N ARG A 208 6.15 -6.43 -16.18
CA ARG A 208 4.94 -5.74 -16.69
C ARG A 208 4.57 -4.49 -15.86
N ASP A 209 5.51 -3.63 -15.57
CA ASP A 209 5.31 -2.39 -14.80
C ASP A 209 4.67 -2.64 -13.42
N THR A 210 5.00 -3.76 -12.77
CA THR A 210 4.59 -4.08 -11.41
C THR A 210 5.74 -3.87 -10.42
N ASN A 211 5.41 -3.82 -9.12
CA ASN A 211 6.40 -3.78 -8.04
C ASN A 211 7.20 -5.08 -7.87
N ILE A 212 6.89 -6.12 -8.66
CA ILE A 212 7.54 -7.42 -8.64
C ILE A 212 8.55 -7.49 -9.80
N ALA A 213 9.77 -7.94 -9.50
CA ALA A 213 10.83 -8.08 -10.47
C ALA A 213 11.24 -9.55 -10.65
N ALA A 214 11.59 -9.92 -11.89
CA ALA A 214 12.22 -11.20 -12.18
C ALA A 214 13.65 -11.18 -11.67
N TYR A 215 14.09 -12.27 -11.01
CA TYR A 215 15.47 -12.39 -10.55
C TYR A 215 16.05 -13.75 -10.86
N GLY A 216 15.45 -14.81 -10.34
CA GLY A 216 15.88 -16.19 -10.57
C GLY A 216 16.91 -16.69 -9.57
N LYS A 217 16.97 -18.01 -9.42
CA LYS A 217 17.82 -18.68 -8.42
C LYS A 217 19.31 -18.40 -8.63
N GLU A 218 19.76 -18.40 -9.87
CA GLU A 218 21.17 -18.20 -10.23
C GLU A 218 21.66 -16.82 -9.77
N ARG A 219 20.85 -15.79 -9.96
CA ARG A 219 21.20 -14.42 -9.52
C ARG A 219 21.15 -14.30 -7.99
N ILE A 220 20.22 -14.97 -7.32
CA ILE A 220 20.20 -15.04 -5.85
C ILE A 220 21.52 -15.68 -5.36
N LEU A 221 21.91 -16.81 -5.94
CA LEU A 221 23.13 -17.54 -5.57
C LEU A 221 24.42 -16.80 -5.94
N SER A 222 24.42 -15.93 -6.96
CA SER A 222 25.57 -15.09 -7.27
C SER A 222 25.94 -14.13 -6.15
N HIS A 223 24.97 -13.79 -5.29
CA HIS A 223 25.16 -12.96 -4.08
C HIS A 223 25.33 -13.77 -2.79
N ALA A 224 25.54 -15.10 -2.89
CA ALA A 224 25.53 -15.99 -1.72
C ALA A 224 26.48 -15.53 -0.59
N PHE A 225 27.69 -15.08 -0.94
CA PHE A 225 28.71 -14.67 0.03
C PHE A 225 28.52 -13.26 0.59
N ASP A 226 27.77 -12.42 -0.11
CA ASP A 226 27.58 -11.01 0.20
C ASP A 226 26.28 -10.74 0.98
N MET A 227 25.33 -11.66 0.94
CA MET A 227 24.02 -11.51 1.55
C MET A 227 24.11 -11.65 3.07
N ASP A 228 23.91 -10.54 3.79
CA ASP A 228 23.89 -10.52 5.25
C ASP A 228 22.53 -10.95 5.82
N VAL A 229 21.46 -10.59 5.14
CA VAL A 229 20.06 -10.85 5.55
C VAL A 229 19.24 -11.30 4.34
N TYR A 230 18.50 -12.40 4.52
CA TYR A 230 17.44 -12.83 3.62
C TYR A 230 16.11 -12.42 4.23
N LEU A 231 15.44 -11.44 3.63
CA LEU A 231 14.11 -10.99 4.01
C LEU A 231 13.10 -11.52 3.01
N ALA A 232 11.96 -12.01 3.45
CA ALA A 232 10.87 -12.43 2.58
C ALA A 232 9.55 -11.85 3.07
N GLN A 233 8.74 -11.29 2.16
CA GLN A 233 7.36 -10.98 2.53
C GLN A 233 6.58 -12.27 2.74
N SER A 234 5.65 -12.28 3.70
CA SER A 234 4.74 -13.38 3.97
C SER A 234 3.29 -12.88 3.95
N GLY A 235 2.43 -13.60 3.24
CA GLY A 235 1.03 -13.22 3.09
C GLY A 235 0.38 -13.95 1.91
N PRO A 236 -0.81 -13.51 1.47
CA PRO A 236 -1.53 -14.10 0.33
C PRO A 236 -0.74 -14.22 -0.97
N MET A 237 0.23 -13.32 -1.21
CA MET A 237 1.07 -13.37 -2.41
C MET A 237 2.25 -14.35 -2.28
N ASN A 238 2.71 -14.63 -1.07
CA ASN A 238 3.89 -15.45 -0.82
C ASN A 238 3.70 -16.29 0.45
N HIS A 239 3.24 -17.51 0.28
CA HIS A 239 3.07 -18.50 1.36
C HIS A 239 4.41 -19.17 1.66
N VAL A 240 5.37 -18.42 2.22
CA VAL A 240 6.72 -18.87 2.51
C VAL A 240 6.93 -19.07 4.01
N THR A 241 7.81 -19.98 4.36
CA THR A 241 8.31 -20.19 5.74
C THR A 241 9.84 -20.08 5.75
N VAL A 242 10.40 -19.84 6.94
CA VAL A 242 11.87 -19.84 7.12
C VAL A 242 12.49 -21.18 6.67
N ASP A 243 11.81 -22.30 6.92
CA ASP A 243 12.31 -23.62 6.54
C ASP A 243 12.23 -23.85 5.04
N LEU A 244 11.21 -23.37 4.33
CA LEU A 244 11.19 -23.42 2.85
C LEU A 244 12.41 -22.71 2.26
N ILE A 245 12.75 -21.54 2.76
CA ILE A 245 13.94 -20.78 2.32
C ILE A 245 15.21 -21.54 2.70
N ARG A 246 15.31 -22.01 3.94
CA ARG A 246 16.51 -22.69 4.47
C ARG A 246 16.86 -23.94 3.69
N TYR A 247 15.86 -24.74 3.33
CA TYR A 247 16.04 -26.02 2.66
C TYR A 247 15.87 -25.95 1.14
N GLU A 248 15.72 -24.75 0.58
CA GLU A 248 15.70 -24.57 -0.88
C GLU A 248 17.04 -25.09 -1.48
N PRO A 249 17.02 -25.99 -2.49
CA PRO A 249 18.23 -26.55 -3.07
C PRO A 249 19.24 -25.47 -3.53
N GLY A 250 20.46 -25.53 -3.00
CA GLY A 250 21.54 -24.57 -3.24
C GLY A 250 21.61 -23.40 -2.25
N PHE A 251 20.56 -23.11 -1.47
CA PHE A 251 20.55 -21.98 -0.54
C PHE A 251 21.43 -22.19 0.70
N SER A 252 21.86 -23.43 0.99
CA SER A 252 22.87 -23.69 2.02
C SER A 252 24.23 -23.00 1.78
N ALA A 253 24.49 -22.52 0.55
CA ALA A 253 25.67 -21.72 0.23
C ALA A 253 25.53 -20.24 0.63
N ILE A 254 24.32 -19.77 0.88
CA ILE A 254 24.04 -18.36 1.17
C ILE A 254 24.45 -18.02 2.62
N LYS A 255 25.28 -16.98 2.80
CA LYS A 255 25.76 -16.50 4.10
C LYS A 255 24.61 -16.24 5.08
N ALA A 256 23.54 -15.57 4.65
CA ALA A 256 22.38 -15.30 5.48
C ALA A 256 21.70 -16.59 5.96
N VAL A 257 21.65 -17.63 5.13
CA VAL A 257 21.09 -18.95 5.49
C VAL A 257 21.99 -19.64 6.51
N GLN A 258 23.31 -19.66 6.29
CA GLN A 258 24.30 -20.26 7.20
C GLN A 258 24.30 -19.59 8.58
N SER A 259 24.15 -18.27 8.60
CA SER A 259 24.13 -17.48 9.84
C SER A 259 22.72 -17.33 10.45
N GLN A 260 21.73 -18.04 9.92
CA GLN A 260 20.32 -18.02 10.36
C GLN A 260 19.69 -16.62 10.34
N GLN A 261 20.12 -15.76 9.41
CA GLN A 261 19.59 -14.42 9.21
C GLN A 261 18.48 -14.41 8.13
N ILE A 262 17.47 -15.28 8.31
CA ILE A 262 16.29 -15.39 7.47
C ILE A 262 15.10 -14.84 8.26
N TYR A 263 14.41 -13.85 7.73
CA TYR A 263 13.28 -13.20 8.40
C TYR A 263 12.08 -13.08 7.46
N LEU A 264 10.90 -13.22 8.04
CA LEU A 264 9.63 -12.97 7.37
C LEU A 264 9.07 -11.64 7.84
N ILE A 265 8.46 -10.90 6.91
CA ILE A 265 7.72 -9.66 7.20
C ILE A 265 6.34 -9.75 6.57
N ASP A 266 5.32 -9.30 7.28
CA ASP A 266 3.95 -9.27 6.76
C ASP A 266 3.88 -8.35 5.51
N GLU A 267 3.36 -8.88 4.40
CA GLU A 267 3.22 -8.14 3.15
C GLU A 267 2.39 -6.86 3.30
N VAL A 268 1.45 -6.81 4.23
CA VAL A 268 0.61 -5.63 4.46
C VAL A 268 1.41 -4.42 4.94
N LEU A 269 2.57 -4.65 5.58
CA LEU A 269 3.43 -3.60 6.11
C LEU A 269 4.39 -3.00 5.07
N VAL A 270 4.64 -3.71 3.97
CA VAL A 270 5.67 -3.31 2.98
C VAL A 270 5.14 -3.18 1.56
N SER A 271 3.99 -3.78 1.26
CA SER A 271 3.41 -3.83 -0.09
C SER A 271 2.12 -3.02 -0.25
N ARG A 272 1.57 -2.47 0.84
CA ARG A 272 0.39 -1.58 0.80
C ARG A 272 0.79 -0.11 0.95
N PRO A 273 0.19 0.81 0.16
CA PRO A 273 0.48 2.24 0.23
C PRO A 273 -0.27 2.89 1.39
N THR A 274 0.04 2.50 2.63
CA THR A 274 -0.61 3.00 3.85
C THR A 274 0.41 3.55 4.84
N VAL A 275 -0.04 4.26 5.86
CA VAL A 275 0.83 4.78 6.93
C VAL A 275 1.55 3.67 7.69
N ARG A 276 1.05 2.43 7.63
CA ARG A 276 1.68 1.26 8.26
C ARG A 276 3.02 0.86 7.61
N LEU A 277 3.34 1.44 6.45
CA LEU A 277 4.69 1.33 5.89
C LEU A 277 5.77 1.77 6.90
N LEU A 278 5.49 2.76 7.77
CA LEU A 278 6.39 3.15 8.85
C LEU A 278 6.64 2.02 9.87
N GLU A 279 5.62 1.20 10.15
CA GLU A 279 5.76 0.01 11.01
C GLU A 279 6.65 -1.02 10.32
N GLY A 280 6.44 -1.25 9.02
CA GLY A 280 7.29 -2.13 8.20
C GLY A 280 8.76 -1.68 8.22
N ILE A 281 9.02 -0.39 7.99
CA ILE A 281 10.38 0.18 8.02
C ILE A 281 11.04 -0.01 9.39
N ARG A 282 10.32 0.29 10.49
CA ARG A 282 10.84 0.08 11.86
C ARG A 282 11.11 -1.39 12.15
N THR A 283 10.24 -2.29 11.66
CA THR A 283 10.44 -3.74 11.82
C THR A 283 11.69 -4.19 11.08
N ILE A 284 11.90 -3.72 9.85
CA ILE A 284 13.12 -4.02 9.08
C ILE A 284 14.35 -3.46 9.80
N ALA A 285 14.32 -2.20 10.29
CA ALA A 285 15.44 -1.61 11.02
C ALA A 285 15.83 -2.45 12.25
N LYS A 286 14.86 -2.94 13.03
CA LYS A 286 15.10 -3.85 14.16
C LYS A 286 15.67 -5.21 13.73
N ILE A 287 15.26 -5.75 12.57
CA ILE A 287 15.82 -6.98 12.02
C ILE A 287 17.30 -6.77 11.64
N LEU A 288 17.60 -5.63 11.00
CA LEU A 288 18.96 -5.33 10.54
C LEU A 288 19.91 -4.97 11.69
N TYR A 289 19.41 -4.24 12.70
CA TYR A 289 20.24 -3.59 13.74
C TYR A 289 19.53 -3.64 15.09
N LYS A 290 19.62 -4.75 15.79
CA LYS A 290 18.87 -5.11 17.02
C LYS A 290 18.71 -4.04 18.11
N ASP A 291 19.46 -2.94 18.06
CA ASP A 291 19.53 -1.90 19.09
C ASP A 291 19.13 -0.49 18.56
N THR A 292 18.38 -0.40 17.48
CA THR A 292 17.92 0.89 16.88
C THR A 292 16.46 1.19 17.16
#